data_9a0212b6fdee49d71d531684cf7bff89
#
_entry.id   9a0212b6fdee49d71d531684cf7bff89
#
_cell.length_a   1.000
_cell.length_b   1.000
_cell.length_c   1.000
_cell.angle_alpha   90.00
_cell.angle_beta   90.00
_cell.angle_gamma   90.00
#
_symmetry.space_group_name_H-M   'P 1'
#
loop_
_entity.id
_entity.type
_entity.pdbx_description
1 polymer ?
#
loop_
_entity_poly.entity_id
_entity_poly.type
_entity_poly.pdbx_seq_one_letter_code
_entity_poly.pdbx_strand_id
1 'polypeptide(L)'
;LMFAPKYGAIDGDIIHKDGTYHFFYKGNTKDRNGKELKSGIQQATAPSLRGPWKEHFAYLDAYAGTRTHVEGSSIFKLNDSDEYILMYDLYSSGRYEFQRSKDLMHFSSKPETFVKNFHPRHGSVIGITREEAIRLDQRWGGVPEEAKQ
;
A
#
# COMPACT_ATOMS: atom_id res chain seq x y z
N LEU A 1 -21.02 -4.44 -4.13
CA LEU A 1 -19.93 -4.80 -3.23
C LEU A 1 -18.83 -5.46 -4.05
N MET A 2 -17.65 -4.88 -4.05
CA MET A 2 -16.50 -5.40 -4.78
C MET A 2 -15.87 -6.58 -4.03
N PHE A 3 -15.65 -6.42 -2.74
CA PHE A 3 -14.99 -7.39 -1.88
C PHE A 3 -15.52 -7.27 -0.44
N ALA A 4 -15.66 -8.38 0.24
CA ALA A 4 -16.01 -8.45 1.65
C ALA A 4 -15.07 -9.43 2.35
N PRO A 5 -13.95 -8.95 2.90
CA PRO A 5 -13.02 -9.80 3.62
C PRO A 5 -13.64 -10.35 4.90
N LYS A 6 -13.16 -11.50 5.31
CA LYS A 6 -13.68 -12.22 6.48
C LYS A 6 -13.65 -11.37 7.77
N TYR A 7 -12.69 -10.46 7.90
CA TYR A 7 -12.44 -9.70 9.12
C TYR A 7 -12.50 -8.18 8.93
N GLY A 8 -13.23 -7.70 7.93
CA GLY A 8 -13.36 -6.28 7.63
C GLY A 8 -12.18 -5.72 6.82
N ALA A 9 -12.40 -4.59 6.21
CA ALA A 9 -11.37 -3.83 5.49
C ALA A 9 -11.63 -2.34 5.58
N ILE A 10 -10.59 -1.59 5.81
CA ILE A 10 -10.54 -0.12 5.63
C ILE A 10 -9.22 0.25 4.96
N ASP A 11 -9.12 1.47 4.48
CA ASP A 11 -7.89 2.07 3.94
C ASP A 11 -7.25 1.22 2.85
N GLY A 12 -8.05 0.78 1.88
CA GLY A 12 -7.58 -0.13 0.84
C GLY A 12 -7.04 0.57 -0.38
N ASP A 13 -5.99 0.00 -0.97
CA ASP A 13 -5.43 0.40 -2.25
C ASP A 13 -5.23 -0.81 -3.17
N ILE A 14 -5.40 -0.61 -4.48
CA ILE A 14 -5.37 -1.70 -5.47
C ILE A 14 -4.36 -1.38 -6.56
N ILE A 15 -3.56 -2.38 -6.90
CA ILE A 15 -2.71 -2.35 -8.08
C ILE A 15 -2.96 -3.57 -8.96
N HIS A 16 -2.81 -3.40 -10.26
CA HIS A 16 -2.91 -4.49 -11.23
C HIS A 16 -1.54 -4.86 -11.77
N LYS A 17 -1.22 -6.15 -11.78
CA LYS A 17 0.01 -6.70 -12.34
C LYS A 17 -0.25 -8.05 -12.99
N ASP A 18 0.18 -8.21 -14.24
CA ASP A 18 0.17 -9.49 -14.97
C ASP A 18 -1.17 -10.24 -14.89
N GLY A 19 -2.28 -9.53 -15.14
CA GLY A 19 -3.63 -10.10 -15.12
C GLY A 19 -4.22 -10.33 -13.73
N THR A 20 -3.52 -9.92 -12.66
CA THR A 20 -3.94 -10.08 -11.28
C THR A 20 -4.11 -8.73 -10.60
N TYR A 21 -5.23 -8.53 -9.92
CA TYR A 21 -5.44 -7.41 -9.02
C TYR A 21 -4.96 -7.78 -7.63
N HIS A 22 -4.15 -6.91 -7.04
CA HIS A 22 -3.65 -7.02 -5.68
C HIS A 22 -4.26 -5.91 -4.86
N PHE A 23 -4.99 -6.27 -3.83
CA PHE A 23 -5.66 -5.35 -2.91
C PHE A 23 -5.00 -5.42 -1.55
N PHE A 24 -4.46 -4.29 -1.10
CA PHE A 24 -3.86 -4.12 0.21
C PHE A 24 -4.81 -3.30 1.07
N TYR A 25 -5.06 -3.73 2.30
CA TYR A 25 -6.04 -3.09 3.17
C TYR A 25 -5.69 -3.32 4.64
N LYS A 26 -6.13 -2.42 5.49
CA LYS A 26 -6.12 -2.67 6.93
C LYS A 26 -7.33 -3.50 7.32
N GLY A 27 -7.11 -4.55 8.05
CA GLY A 27 -8.17 -5.38 8.63
C GLY A 27 -7.86 -5.73 10.07
N ASN A 28 -8.86 -6.23 10.79
CA ASN A 28 -8.60 -6.93 12.03
C ASN A 28 -8.02 -8.28 11.66
N THR A 29 -6.76 -8.49 11.96
CA THR A 29 -6.10 -9.75 11.72
C THR A 29 -6.49 -10.76 12.78
N LYS A 30 -6.96 -11.93 12.34
CA LYS A 30 -7.06 -13.09 13.20
C LYS A 30 -6.19 -14.21 12.64
N ASP A 31 -5.54 -14.92 13.51
CA ASP A 31 -4.80 -16.11 13.12
C ASP A 31 -5.73 -17.25 12.68
N ARG A 32 -5.15 -18.38 12.29
CA ARG A 32 -5.88 -19.56 11.84
C ARG A 32 -6.85 -20.12 12.88
N ASN A 33 -6.61 -19.83 14.15
CA ASN A 33 -7.43 -20.30 15.29
C ASN A 33 -8.45 -19.25 15.73
N GLY A 34 -8.55 -18.12 15.00
CA GLY A 34 -9.44 -17.02 15.32
C GLY A 34 -8.93 -16.10 16.42
N LYS A 35 -7.69 -16.30 16.90
CA LYS A 35 -7.04 -15.39 17.86
C LYS A 35 -6.73 -14.08 17.16
N GLU A 36 -7.13 -12.98 17.78
CA GLU A 36 -6.80 -11.64 17.27
C GLU A 36 -5.31 -11.41 17.26
N LEU A 37 -4.79 -11.05 16.09
CA LEU A 37 -3.46 -10.52 15.90
C LEU A 37 -3.52 -8.99 15.94
N LYS A 38 -2.37 -8.38 16.06
CA LYS A 38 -2.27 -6.92 15.97
C LYS A 38 -2.73 -6.45 14.59
N SER A 39 -3.50 -5.38 14.54
CA SER A 39 -3.97 -4.83 13.27
C SER A 39 -2.80 -4.45 12.37
N GLY A 40 -2.88 -4.82 11.12
CA GLY A 40 -1.84 -4.60 10.13
C GLY A 40 -2.41 -4.59 8.71
N ILE A 41 -1.53 -4.44 7.73
CA ILE A 41 -1.91 -4.50 6.34
C ILE A 41 -2.08 -5.96 5.93
N GLN A 42 -3.18 -6.23 5.24
CA GLN A 42 -3.53 -7.53 4.66
C GLN A 42 -3.56 -7.44 3.14
N GLN A 43 -3.57 -8.59 2.50
CA GLN A 43 -3.63 -8.68 1.05
C GLN A 43 -4.72 -9.65 0.60
N ALA A 44 -5.38 -9.29 -0.50
CA ALA A 44 -6.20 -10.21 -1.29
C ALA A 44 -5.84 -10.06 -2.77
N THR A 45 -6.03 -11.14 -3.54
CA THR A 45 -5.81 -11.14 -4.99
C THR A 45 -7.05 -11.61 -5.74
N ALA A 46 -7.24 -11.12 -6.97
CA ALA A 46 -8.34 -11.53 -7.84
C ALA A 46 -7.96 -11.40 -9.32
N PRO A 47 -8.58 -12.20 -10.22
CA PRO A 47 -8.41 -12.05 -11.66
C PRO A 47 -9.20 -10.86 -12.23
N SER A 48 -10.13 -10.30 -11.49
CA SER A 48 -10.91 -9.12 -11.86
C SER A 48 -11.32 -8.32 -10.63
N LEU A 49 -11.67 -7.04 -10.82
CA LEU A 49 -12.19 -6.19 -9.74
C LEU A 49 -13.49 -6.73 -9.10
N ARG A 50 -14.21 -7.58 -9.81
CA ARG A 50 -15.41 -8.25 -9.28
C ARG A 50 -15.10 -9.57 -8.58
N GLY A 51 -13.82 -9.99 -8.54
CA GLY A 51 -13.40 -11.23 -7.93
C GLY A 51 -13.36 -12.42 -8.90
N PRO A 52 -13.36 -13.64 -8.39
CA PRO A 52 -13.37 -13.96 -6.95
C PRO A 52 -12.07 -13.53 -6.25
N TRP A 53 -12.21 -12.94 -5.08
CA TRP A 53 -11.07 -12.51 -4.26
C TRP A 53 -10.58 -13.64 -3.36
N LYS A 54 -9.26 -13.79 -3.29
CA LYS A 54 -8.57 -14.73 -2.41
C LYS A 54 -7.76 -13.95 -1.39
N GLU A 55 -8.05 -14.13 -0.11
CA GLU A 55 -7.30 -13.52 1.00
C GLU A 55 -5.99 -14.29 1.27
N HIS A 56 -4.93 -13.55 1.56
CA HIS A 56 -3.57 -14.08 1.82
C HIS A 56 -3.12 -13.76 3.25
N PHE A 57 -3.70 -14.44 4.24
CA PHE A 57 -3.43 -14.16 5.65
C PHE A 57 -1.99 -14.48 6.08
N ALA A 58 -1.41 -15.55 5.55
CA ALA A 58 -0.14 -16.06 6.06
C ALA A 58 1.06 -15.17 5.75
N TYR A 59 0.92 -14.25 4.83
CA TYR A 59 2.06 -13.51 4.29
C TYR A 59 2.29 -12.18 5.02
N LEU A 60 1.27 -11.40 5.22
CA LEU A 60 1.34 -10.14 5.96
C LEU A 60 1.16 -10.35 7.48
N ASP A 61 0.77 -11.53 7.92
CA ASP A 61 0.76 -11.91 9.33
C ASP A 61 2.15 -11.84 9.97
N ALA A 62 3.20 -12.23 9.26
CA ALA A 62 4.58 -12.08 9.74
C ALA A 62 4.94 -10.61 9.97
N TYR A 63 4.34 -9.75 9.21
CA TYR A 63 4.47 -8.30 9.27
C TYR A 63 3.62 -7.66 10.34
N ALA A 64 2.34 -7.97 10.36
CA ALA A 64 1.41 -7.55 11.39
C ALA A 64 1.90 -7.95 12.80
N GLY A 65 2.60 -9.08 12.90
CA GLY A 65 3.19 -9.55 14.15
C GLY A 65 4.32 -8.67 14.69
N THR A 66 5.04 -7.98 13.82
CA THR A 66 6.17 -7.11 14.18
C THR A 66 5.80 -5.64 14.27
N ARG A 67 4.71 -5.22 13.66
CA ARG A 67 4.24 -3.84 13.63
C ARG A 67 2.83 -3.74 14.18
N THR A 68 2.70 -3.00 15.25
CA THR A 68 1.40 -2.64 15.81
C THR A 68 0.97 -1.31 15.27
N HIS A 69 -0.33 -1.17 15.04
CA HIS A 69 -0.91 0.13 14.72
C HIS A 69 -0.44 0.70 13.40
N VAL A 70 -0.54 -0.09 12.32
CA VAL A 70 -0.33 0.35 10.94
C VAL A 70 -1.64 0.39 10.18
N GLU A 71 -1.80 1.38 9.31
CA GLU A 71 -2.97 1.60 8.47
C GLU A 71 -2.61 2.41 7.21
N GLY A 72 -3.60 2.81 6.41
CA GLY A 72 -3.40 3.71 5.28
C GLY A 72 -2.46 3.15 4.24
N SER A 73 -2.69 1.90 3.82
CA SER A 73 -1.86 1.26 2.78
C SER A 73 -1.94 2.00 1.46
N SER A 74 -0.78 2.24 0.84
CA SER A 74 -0.67 2.69 -0.54
C SER A 74 0.36 1.82 -1.27
N ILE A 75 -0.03 1.31 -2.43
CA ILE A 75 0.81 0.45 -3.27
C ILE A 75 1.03 1.10 -4.62
N PHE A 76 2.28 1.26 -5.02
CA PHE A 76 2.61 1.87 -6.31
C PHE A 76 3.89 1.28 -6.89
N LYS A 77 4.06 1.42 -8.20
CA LYS A 77 5.27 1.03 -8.91
C LYS A 77 6.22 2.22 -8.98
N LEU A 78 7.51 1.99 -8.75
CA LEU A 78 8.53 3.00 -9.02
C LEU A 78 8.70 3.19 -10.53
N ASN A 79 8.90 4.45 -10.95
CA ASN A 79 9.25 4.75 -12.33
C ASN A 79 10.61 4.11 -12.67
N ASP A 80 10.76 3.67 -13.91
CA ASP A 80 12.01 3.09 -14.46
C ASP A 80 12.57 1.91 -13.65
N SER A 81 11.70 1.18 -12.95
CA SER A 81 12.05 0.07 -12.08
C SER A 81 11.08 -1.09 -12.21
N ASP A 82 11.49 -2.27 -11.81
CA ASP A 82 10.62 -3.44 -11.61
C ASP A 82 10.06 -3.53 -10.17
N GLU A 83 10.39 -2.56 -9.34
CA GLU A 83 10.01 -2.55 -7.93
C GLU A 83 8.66 -1.86 -7.66
N TYR A 84 7.94 -2.42 -6.72
CA TYR A 84 6.73 -1.89 -6.12
C TYR A 84 6.99 -1.51 -4.67
N ILE A 85 6.35 -0.45 -4.23
CA ILE A 85 6.43 0.07 -2.87
C ILE A 85 5.08 -0.09 -2.20
N LEU A 86 5.04 -0.80 -1.08
CA LEU A 86 3.92 -0.79 -0.16
C LEU A 86 4.25 0.17 0.99
N MET A 87 3.58 1.30 1.02
CA MET A 87 3.72 2.32 2.05
C MET A 87 2.54 2.24 3.02
N TYR A 88 2.79 2.52 4.29
CA TYR A 88 1.74 2.56 5.32
C TYR A 88 2.10 3.50 6.48
N ASP A 89 1.07 3.95 7.19
CA ASP A 89 1.16 4.87 8.32
C ASP A 89 1.27 4.08 9.64
N LEU A 90 2.28 4.40 10.43
CA LEU A 90 2.37 4.01 11.84
C LEU A 90 1.65 5.07 12.66
N TYR A 91 0.34 5.04 12.65
CA TYR A 91 -0.52 6.10 13.15
C TYR A 91 -0.31 6.48 14.62
N SER A 92 0.17 5.56 15.45
CA SER A 92 0.49 5.84 16.86
C SER A 92 1.79 6.62 17.06
N SER A 93 2.64 6.69 16.04
CA SER A 93 3.95 7.36 16.09
C SER A 93 4.12 8.50 15.08
N GLY A 94 3.13 8.73 14.22
CA GLY A 94 3.20 9.74 13.15
C GLY A 94 4.29 9.49 12.11
N ARG A 95 4.69 8.24 11.94
CA ARG A 95 5.74 7.84 10.99
C ARG A 95 5.15 7.05 9.84
N TYR A 96 5.84 7.08 8.71
CA TYR A 96 5.60 6.23 7.57
C TYR A 96 6.75 5.25 7.39
N GLU A 97 6.40 4.05 7.02
CA GLU A 97 7.34 3.02 6.60
C GLU A 97 6.89 2.46 5.25
N PHE A 98 7.81 1.87 4.55
CA PHE A 98 7.53 1.18 3.29
C PHE A 98 8.38 -0.07 3.12
N GLN A 99 7.94 -0.90 2.21
CA GLN A 99 8.57 -2.14 1.85
C GLN A 99 8.54 -2.33 0.36
N ARG A 100 9.56 -3.04 -0.14
CA ARG A 100 9.77 -3.28 -1.56
C ARG A 100 9.36 -4.68 -1.95
N SER A 101 8.80 -4.79 -3.15
CA SER A 101 8.46 -6.07 -3.77
C SER A 101 8.66 -5.98 -5.29
N LYS A 102 9.01 -7.10 -5.92
CA LYS A 102 9.03 -7.22 -7.39
C LYS A 102 7.82 -7.97 -7.93
N ASP A 103 7.16 -8.73 -7.11
CA ASP A 103 6.06 -9.60 -7.50
C ASP A 103 4.71 -9.31 -6.81
N LEU A 104 4.69 -8.32 -5.89
CA LEU A 104 3.53 -7.96 -5.07
C LEU A 104 3.08 -9.07 -4.09
N MET A 105 3.86 -10.13 -3.96
CA MET A 105 3.59 -11.26 -3.06
C MET A 105 4.65 -11.42 -1.98
N HIS A 106 5.90 -11.07 -2.30
CA HIS A 106 7.03 -11.13 -1.39
C HIS A 106 7.62 -9.74 -1.19
N PHE A 107 7.54 -9.26 0.04
CA PHE A 107 8.04 -7.94 0.41
C PHE A 107 9.32 -8.04 1.23
N SER A 108 10.12 -6.99 1.21
CA SER A 108 11.33 -6.91 2.03
C SER A 108 11.01 -7.14 3.51
N SER A 109 11.82 -7.96 4.19
CA SER A 109 11.58 -8.31 5.59
C SER A 109 11.82 -7.15 6.56
N LYS A 110 12.58 -6.15 6.15
CA LYS A 110 12.89 -4.97 6.95
C LYS A 110 12.25 -3.74 6.32
N PRO A 111 11.39 -3.02 7.06
CA PRO A 111 10.83 -1.78 6.57
C PRO A 111 11.90 -0.69 6.44
N GLU A 112 11.66 0.19 5.49
CA GLU A 112 12.44 1.40 5.26
C GLU A 112 11.62 2.63 5.66
N THR A 113 12.30 3.73 5.96
CA THR A 113 11.68 5.03 6.22
C THR A 113 12.13 6.03 5.16
N PHE A 114 11.35 7.08 4.97
CA PHE A 114 11.71 8.17 4.06
C PHE A 114 11.65 9.52 4.77
N VAL A 115 12.44 10.44 4.27
CA VAL A 115 12.42 11.82 4.75
C VAL A 115 11.19 12.52 4.19
N LYS A 116 10.49 13.25 5.04
CA LYS A 116 9.31 14.04 4.67
C LYS A 116 9.38 15.43 5.31
N ASN A 117 8.91 16.43 4.60
CA ASN A 117 8.86 17.82 5.05
C ASN A 117 7.45 18.27 5.46
N PHE A 118 6.54 17.34 5.60
CA PHE A 118 5.17 17.56 6.03
C PHE A 118 4.69 16.39 6.90
N HIS A 119 3.51 16.50 7.49
CA HIS A 119 2.93 15.46 8.34
C HIS A 119 1.73 14.81 7.61
N PRO A 120 1.96 13.90 6.67
CA PRO A 120 0.86 13.22 5.99
C PRO A 120 0.14 12.28 6.96
N ARG A 121 -1.14 12.10 6.70
CA ARG A 121 -1.95 11.02 7.26
C ARG A 121 -2.61 10.35 6.09
N HIS A 122 -2.41 9.18 5.78
CA HIS A 122 -2.88 8.46 4.60
C HIS A 122 -2.66 9.21 3.28
N GLY A 123 -2.62 8.47 2.19
CA GLY A 123 -2.47 9.02 0.86
C GLY A 123 -2.24 7.92 -0.15
N SER A 124 -2.48 8.23 -1.41
CA SER A 124 -2.15 7.36 -2.52
C SER A 124 -1.11 8.01 -3.41
N VAL A 125 -0.27 7.19 -4.02
CA VAL A 125 0.74 7.63 -4.98
C VAL A 125 0.34 7.12 -6.36
N ILE A 126 0.26 8.03 -7.32
CA ILE A 126 -0.02 7.71 -8.72
C ILE A 126 1.09 8.26 -9.61
N GLY A 127 1.42 7.52 -10.65
CA GLY A 127 2.29 8.04 -11.71
C GLY A 127 1.57 9.12 -12.52
N ILE A 128 2.26 10.19 -12.82
CA ILE A 128 1.77 11.26 -13.69
C ILE A 128 2.74 11.48 -14.84
N THR A 129 2.26 11.99 -15.94
CA THR A 129 3.10 12.40 -17.08
C THR A 129 3.77 13.75 -16.81
N ARG A 130 4.81 14.03 -17.58
CA ARG A 130 5.46 15.35 -17.57
C ARG A 130 4.48 16.49 -17.83
N GLU A 131 3.62 16.33 -18.81
CA GLU A 131 2.60 17.34 -19.16
C GLU A 131 1.62 17.57 -18.01
N GLU A 132 1.28 16.53 -17.27
CA GLU A 132 0.45 16.64 -16.06
C GLU A 132 1.20 17.37 -14.95
N ALA A 133 2.47 17.07 -14.74
CA ALA A 133 3.31 17.77 -13.76
C ALA A 133 3.42 19.28 -14.08
N ILE A 134 3.63 19.64 -15.36
CA ILE A 134 3.65 21.03 -15.81
C ILE A 134 2.31 21.72 -15.55
N ARG A 135 1.18 21.07 -15.87
CA ARG A 135 -0.15 21.64 -15.60
C ARG A 135 -0.43 21.84 -14.12
N LEU A 136 0.02 20.92 -13.28
CA LEU A 136 -0.09 21.03 -11.83
C LEU A 136 0.72 22.23 -11.32
N ASP A 137 1.95 22.39 -11.80
CA ASP A 137 2.82 23.50 -11.42
C ASP A 137 2.24 24.85 -11.85
N GLN A 138 1.73 24.97 -13.07
CA GLN A 138 1.05 26.17 -13.57
C GLN A 138 -0.18 26.57 -12.72
N ARG A 139 -0.89 25.56 -12.21
CA ARG A 139 -2.13 25.80 -11.46
C ARG A 139 -1.88 26.07 -9.97
N TRP A 140 -0.96 25.35 -9.37
CA TRP A 140 -0.77 25.29 -7.93
C TRP A 140 0.63 25.68 -7.46
N GLY A 141 1.63 25.61 -8.34
CA GLY A 141 3.04 25.77 -8.03
C GLY A 141 3.60 24.60 -7.22
N GLY A 142 4.90 24.63 -6.97
CA GLY A 142 5.58 23.72 -6.05
C GLY A 142 5.97 22.36 -6.61
N VAL A 143 5.77 22.10 -7.90
CA VAL A 143 6.28 20.90 -8.55
C VAL A 143 7.79 21.04 -8.76
N PRO A 144 8.62 20.08 -8.31
CA PRO A 144 10.06 20.12 -8.50
C PRO A 144 10.45 20.19 -9.97
N GLU A 145 11.53 20.89 -10.28
CA GLU A 145 12.00 21.05 -11.67
C GLU A 145 12.36 19.70 -12.32
N GLU A 146 12.89 18.76 -11.54
CA GLU A 146 13.21 17.41 -12.00
C GLU A 146 11.99 16.65 -12.51
N ALA A 147 10.81 16.91 -11.95
CA ALA A 147 9.57 16.29 -12.38
C ALA A 147 8.99 16.91 -13.66
N LYS A 148 9.58 18.02 -14.13
CA LYS A 148 9.17 18.74 -15.34
C LYS A 148 10.14 18.51 -16.51
N GLN A 149 11.26 17.81 -16.30
CA GLN A 149 12.27 17.43 -17.29
C GLN A 149 12.00 16.04 -17.86
#